data_abfbaf2b7c0f054728f74478ac36f00f
#
_entry.id   abfbaf2b7c0f054728f74478ac36f00f
#
_cell.length_a   1.000
_cell.length_b   1.000
_cell.length_c   1.000
_cell.angle_alpha   90.00
_cell.angle_beta   90.00
_cell.angle_gamma   90.00
#
_symmetry.space_group_name_H-M   'P 1'
#
loop_
_entity.id
_entity.type
_entity.pdbx_description
1 polymer ?
#
loop_
_entity_poly.entity_id
_entity_poly.type
_entity_poly.pdbx_seq_one_letter_code
_entity_poly.pdbx_strand_id
1 'polypeptide(L)'
;HTVKNTYEGMYLFDGSENQYLIAGREGHHPQWDSKLFDYGKMETLRFLLSNVRFWLEEFHFDGYRFDGVTSMLYKNHGIGTYFSTQSDYFGDNVNNDAVAYLQLANTLVHQLDKSNITIAEDVSGMPGICAPIEYGGIGFDYRLGMGLPDFWIKILKDQREEDWNMHEFFF
;
A
#
# COMPACT_ATOMS: atom_id res chain seq x y z
N HIS A 1 7.92 0.80 -0.67
CA HIS A 1 8.89 1.30 -1.64
C HIS A 1 9.88 2.26 -1.00
N THR A 2 11.06 2.39 -1.60
CA THR A 2 12.04 3.41 -1.22
C THR A 2 12.65 4.04 -2.47
N VAL A 3 13.18 5.26 -2.33
CA VAL A 3 13.83 5.95 -3.44
C VAL A 3 15.07 5.19 -3.91
N LYS A 4 15.36 5.26 -5.20
CA LYS A 4 16.52 4.66 -5.85
C LYS A 4 17.75 5.58 -5.71
N ASN A 5 17.94 6.21 -4.59
CA ASN A 5 19.07 7.09 -4.36
C ASN A 5 20.21 6.32 -3.67
N THR A 6 21.38 6.27 -4.30
CA THR A 6 22.55 5.56 -3.77
C THR A 6 23.29 6.33 -2.67
N TYR A 7 23.03 7.63 -2.50
CA TYR A 7 23.73 8.48 -1.54
C TYR A 7 22.89 8.83 -0.33
N GLU A 8 21.57 8.94 -0.52
CA GLU A 8 20.62 9.36 0.52
C GLU A 8 19.46 8.38 0.52
N GLY A 9 19.30 7.59 1.54
CA GLY A 9 18.21 6.63 1.66
C GLY A 9 18.70 5.20 1.82
N MET A 10 17.77 4.26 1.72
CA MET A 10 17.98 2.87 2.11
C MET A 10 18.56 1.98 1.01
N TYR A 11 18.81 2.50 -0.18
CA TYR A 11 19.22 1.70 -1.32
C TYR A 11 20.48 0.87 -1.06
N LEU A 12 21.49 1.49 -0.42
CA LEU A 12 22.73 0.83 -0.01
C LEU A 12 22.95 0.95 1.50
N PHE A 13 21.90 0.83 2.29
CA PHE A 13 21.96 1.08 3.72
C PHE A 13 22.99 0.23 4.47
N ASP A 14 23.19 -1.02 4.04
CA ASP A 14 24.18 -1.96 4.56
C ASP A 14 25.38 -2.17 3.63
N GLY A 15 25.51 -1.33 2.57
CA GLY A 15 26.52 -1.47 1.52
C GLY A 15 26.13 -2.43 0.40
N SER A 16 24.94 -3.05 0.45
CA SER A 16 24.42 -3.91 -0.61
C SER A 16 23.03 -3.49 -1.08
N GLU A 17 22.64 -3.88 -2.28
CA GLU A 17 21.29 -3.65 -2.82
C GLU A 17 20.25 -4.65 -2.27
N ASN A 18 20.70 -5.67 -1.54
CA ASN A 18 19.89 -6.87 -1.34
C ASN A 18 19.46 -7.12 0.10
N GLN A 19 19.89 -6.31 1.06
CA GLN A 19 19.56 -6.56 2.46
C GLN A 19 18.05 -6.43 2.73
N TYR A 20 17.45 -5.33 2.29
CA TYR A 20 16.06 -5.00 2.55
C TYR A 20 15.18 -5.05 1.30
N LEU A 21 15.80 -5.06 0.11
CA LEU A 21 15.12 -4.85 -1.15
C LEU A 21 15.16 -6.11 -2.01
N ILE A 22 14.20 -6.21 -2.93
CA ILE A 22 14.22 -7.24 -3.97
C ILE A 22 15.35 -6.93 -4.94
N ALA A 23 16.20 -7.92 -5.18
CA ALA A 23 17.34 -7.79 -6.07
C ALA A 23 16.94 -7.67 -7.55
N GLY A 24 17.76 -6.95 -8.31
CA GLY A 24 17.64 -6.92 -9.76
C GLY A 24 16.42 -6.17 -10.28
N ARG A 25 15.98 -6.55 -11.48
CA ARG A 25 14.93 -5.84 -12.22
C ARG A 25 13.55 -5.95 -11.58
N GLU A 26 13.26 -7.08 -10.96
CA GLU A 26 11.97 -7.34 -10.28
C GLU A 26 11.76 -6.43 -9.06
N GLY A 27 12.84 -5.95 -8.46
CA GLY A 27 12.82 -5.02 -7.35
C GLY A 27 12.63 -3.55 -7.75
N HIS A 28 12.33 -3.26 -9.01
CA HIS A 28 12.18 -1.91 -9.52
C HIS A 28 10.75 -1.63 -9.97
N HIS A 29 10.14 -0.58 -9.42
CA HIS A 29 8.82 -0.11 -9.84
C HIS A 29 8.96 0.83 -11.04
N PRO A 30 8.47 0.45 -12.24
CA PRO A 30 8.80 1.17 -13.47
C PRO A 30 8.14 2.56 -13.57
N GLN A 31 6.98 2.77 -12.96
CA GLN A 31 6.27 4.04 -13.03
C GLN A 31 6.77 5.06 -11.99
N TRP A 32 7.28 4.59 -10.86
CA TRP A 32 7.73 5.46 -9.76
C TRP A 32 9.24 5.54 -9.62
N ASP A 33 9.97 4.83 -10.47
CA ASP A 33 11.43 4.69 -10.41
C ASP A 33 11.95 4.43 -8.98
N SER A 34 11.26 3.54 -8.26
CA SER A 34 11.52 3.23 -6.87
C SER A 34 11.93 1.78 -6.68
N LYS A 35 12.51 1.47 -5.53
CA LYS A 35 12.89 0.11 -5.12
C LYS A 35 11.84 -0.48 -4.19
N LEU A 36 11.62 -1.79 -4.34
CA LEU A 36 10.64 -2.57 -3.60
C LEU A 36 11.29 -3.28 -2.42
N PHE A 37 10.64 -3.22 -1.27
CA PHE A 37 11.02 -4.04 -0.12
C PHE A 37 10.75 -5.52 -0.38
N ASP A 38 11.67 -6.35 0.08
CA ASP A 38 11.51 -7.80 0.10
C ASP A 38 10.85 -8.22 1.44
N TYR A 39 9.53 -8.32 1.41
CA TYR A 39 8.74 -8.65 2.61
C TYR A 39 8.95 -10.10 3.08
N GLY A 40 9.54 -10.97 2.26
CA GLY A 40 9.92 -12.32 2.65
C GLY A 40 11.16 -12.38 3.56
N LYS A 41 11.89 -11.27 3.70
CA LYS A 41 13.07 -11.21 4.56
C LYS A 41 12.72 -10.79 5.98
N MET A 42 13.19 -11.56 6.94
CA MET A 42 12.96 -11.29 8.37
C MET A 42 13.48 -9.91 8.79
N GLU A 43 14.65 -9.51 8.29
CA GLU A 43 15.22 -8.20 8.65
C GLU A 43 14.43 -7.04 8.04
N THR A 44 13.86 -7.21 6.85
CA THR A 44 12.92 -6.23 6.27
C THR A 44 11.67 -6.09 7.14
N LEU A 45 11.07 -7.20 7.54
CA LEU A 45 9.91 -7.19 8.45
C LEU A 45 10.25 -6.53 9.79
N ARG A 46 11.38 -6.88 10.40
CA ARG A 46 11.84 -6.25 11.65
C ARG A 46 11.99 -4.75 11.51
N PHE A 47 12.66 -4.32 10.44
CA PHE A 47 12.86 -2.90 10.17
C PHE A 47 11.54 -2.15 10.01
N LEU A 48 10.65 -2.63 9.14
CA LEU A 48 9.38 -1.97 8.84
C LEU A 48 8.42 -1.97 10.04
N LEU A 49 8.31 -3.08 10.77
CA LEU A 49 7.46 -3.16 11.96
C LEU A 49 8.03 -2.34 13.13
N SER A 50 9.36 -2.29 13.28
CA SER A 50 10.00 -1.41 14.27
C SER A 50 9.76 0.06 13.93
N ASN A 51 9.76 0.42 12.65
CA ASN A 51 9.43 1.77 12.20
C ASN A 51 7.97 2.13 12.51
N VAL A 52 7.02 1.23 12.25
CA VAL A 52 5.62 1.40 12.64
C VAL A 52 5.50 1.66 14.15
N ARG A 53 6.16 0.84 14.97
CA ARG A 53 6.12 1.00 16.41
C ARG A 53 6.74 2.32 16.87
N PHE A 54 7.89 2.70 16.30
CA PHE A 54 8.66 3.89 16.68
C PHE A 54 7.83 5.18 16.56
N TRP A 55 7.13 5.39 15.45
CA TRP A 55 6.35 6.61 15.26
C TRP A 55 5.12 6.69 16.16
N LEU A 56 4.52 5.55 16.50
CA LEU A 56 3.39 5.52 17.44
C LEU A 56 3.84 5.76 18.88
N GLU A 57 4.91 5.10 19.35
CA GLU A 57 5.35 5.19 20.73
C GLU A 57 6.13 6.46 21.05
N GLU A 58 7.04 6.89 20.14
CA GLU A 58 7.93 8.03 20.41
C GLU A 58 7.30 9.36 19.98
N PHE A 59 6.51 9.38 18.91
CA PHE A 59 5.92 10.60 18.36
C PHE A 59 4.40 10.69 18.55
N HIS A 60 3.80 9.68 19.13
CA HIS A 60 2.37 9.63 19.47
C HIS A 60 1.45 9.93 18.27
N PHE A 61 1.75 9.32 17.12
CA PHE A 61 0.86 9.37 15.97
C PHE A 61 -0.40 8.58 16.26
N ASP A 62 -1.52 8.98 15.66
CA ASP A 62 -2.84 8.35 15.83
C ASP A 62 -3.10 7.26 14.77
N GLY A 63 -2.11 6.92 13.97
CA GLY A 63 -2.24 5.87 12.96
C GLY A 63 -1.43 6.13 11.69
N TYR A 64 -1.80 5.42 10.62
CA TYR A 64 -1.05 5.43 9.36
C TYR A 64 -1.95 5.42 8.13
N ARG A 65 -1.53 6.17 7.10
CA ARG A 65 -1.89 5.89 5.72
C ARG A 65 -0.77 5.08 5.08
N PHE A 66 -1.11 3.91 4.55
CA PHE A 66 -0.22 3.09 3.73
C PHE A 66 -0.37 3.50 2.28
N ASP A 67 0.69 4.03 1.71
CA ASP A 67 0.75 4.53 0.34
C ASP A 67 1.01 3.38 -0.64
N GLY A 68 0.31 3.38 -1.78
CA GLY A 68 0.56 2.44 -2.87
C GLY A 68 0.32 0.97 -2.53
N VAL A 69 -0.70 0.64 -1.74
CA VAL A 69 -0.97 -0.73 -1.27
C VAL A 69 -1.18 -1.70 -2.43
N THR A 70 -1.85 -1.29 -3.51
CA THR A 70 -1.98 -2.11 -4.73
C THR A 70 -0.62 -2.60 -5.24
N SER A 71 0.37 -1.70 -5.27
CA SER A 71 1.71 -2.03 -5.73
C SER A 71 2.47 -2.97 -4.79
N MET A 72 2.09 -3.03 -3.52
CA MET A 72 2.62 -4.01 -2.56
C MET A 72 1.97 -5.38 -2.73
N LEU A 73 0.64 -5.40 -2.91
CA LEU A 73 -0.16 -6.63 -2.97
C LEU A 73 0.11 -7.48 -4.20
N TYR A 74 0.53 -6.87 -5.31
CA TYR A 74 0.67 -7.57 -6.59
C TYR A 74 2.09 -7.50 -7.15
N LYS A 75 2.61 -8.66 -7.61
CA LYS A 75 3.97 -8.80 -8.15
C LYS A 75 4.21 -7.94 -9.40
N ASN A 76 3.16 -7.69 -10.19
CA ASN A 76 3.18 -6.76 -11.32
C ASN A 76 2.79 -5.33 -10.94
N HIS A 77 2.71 -5.01 -9.64
CA HIS A 77 2.35 -3.69 -9.10
C HIS A 77 0.93 -3.22 -9.44
N GLY A 78 0.06 -4.12 -9.89
CA GLY A 78 -1.26 -3.78 -10.43
C GLY A 78 -1.22 -3.16 -11.83
N ILE A 79 -0.03 -3.00 -12.43
CA ILE A 79 0.14 -2.36 -13.74
C ILE A 79 -0.44 -3.25 -14.84
N GLY A 80 -1.35 -2.68 -15.63
CA GLY A 80 -1.98 -3.40 -16.74
C GLY A 80 -3.00 -4.48 -16.33
N THR A 81 -3.35 -4.56 -15.05
CA THR A 81 -4.37 -5.49 -14.56
C THR A 81 -5.72 -4.79 -14.45
N TYR A 82 -6.74 -5.37 -15.10
CA TYR A 82 -8.14 -5.00 -14.88
C TYR A 82 -8.70 -5.95 -13.82
N PHE A 83 -8.81 -5.45 -12.60
CA PHE A 83 -9.32 -6.21 -11.47
C PHE A 83 -10.83 -6.44 -11.60
N SER A 84 -11.24 -7.58 -12.14
CA SER A 84 -12.65 -7.91 -12.43
C SER A 84 -13.06 -9.32 -12.01
N THR A 85 -12.11 -10.23 -11.89
CA THR A 85 -12.36 -11.62 -11.53
C THR A 85 -11.69 -12.00 -10.21
N GLN A 86 -12.17 -13.06 -9.58
CA GLN A 86 -11.54 -13.56 -8.33
C GLN A 86 -10.07 -13.91 -8.52
N SER A 87 -9.67 -14.42 -9.69
CA SER A 87 -8.27 -14.73 -9.97
C SER A 87 -7.37 -13.51 -10.09
N ASP A 88 -7.94 -12.35 -10.48
CA ASP A 88 -7.16 -11.10 -10.53
C ASP A 88 -6.79 -10.62 -9.12
N TYR A 89 -7.66 -10.85 -8.15
CA TYR A 89 -7.46 -10.45 -6.75
C TYR A 89 -6.67 -11.46 -5.92
N PHE A 90 -6.84 -12.77 -6.19
CA PHE A 90 -6.35 -13.85 -5.31
C PHE A 90 -5.52 -14.91 -6.04
N GLY A 91 -5.11 -14.64 -7.28
CA GLY A 91 -4.30 -15.55 -8.09
C GLY A 91 -2.80 -15.48 -7.79
N ASP A 92 -2.02 -16.10 -8.66
CA ASP A 92 -0.55 -16.24 -8.52
C ASP A 92 0.22 -14.92 -8.54
N ASN A 93 -0.43 -13.83 -8.99
CA ASN A 93 0.14 -12.49 -9.00
C ASN A 93 0.19 -11.84 -7.61
N VAL A 94 -0.52 -12.38 -6.62
CA VAL A 94 -0.51 -11.85 -5.25
C VAL A 94 0.85 -12.08 -4.59
N ASN A 95 1.37 -11.05 -3.95
CA ASN A 95 2.54 -11.11 -3.09
C ASN A 95 2.10 -11.45 -1.65
N ASN A 96 2.10 -12.74 -1.32
CA ASN A 96 1.66 -13.21 -0.01
C ASN A 96 2.54 -12.71 1.15
N ASP A 97 3.82 -12.43 0.91
CA ASP A 97 4.70 -11.86 1.92
C ASP A 97 4.32 -10.41 2.23
N ALA A 98 3.91 -9.65 1.23
CA ALA A 98 3.38 -8.29 1.43
C ALA A 98 2.03 -8.32 2.18
N VAL A 99 1.15 -9.28 1.85
CA VAL A 99 -0.11 -9.49 2.60
C VAL A 99 0.19 -9.77 4.07
N ALA A 100 1.12 -10.69 4.35
CA ALA A 100 1.51 -11.02 5.73
C ALA A 100 2.10 -9.80 6.46
N TYR A 101 2.95 -9.01 5.79
CA TYR A 101 3.47 -7.78 6.38
C TYR A 101 2.36 -6.78 6.74
N LEU A 102 1.40 -6.56 5.84
CA LEU A 102 0.29 -5.62 6.06
C LEU A 102 -0.61 -6.10 7.21
N GLN A 103 -0.89 -7.39 7.30
CA GLN A 103 -1.64 -7.97 8.42
C GLN A 103 -0.89 -7.79 9.75
N LEU A 104 0.42 -8.03 9.77
CA LEU A 104 1.25 -7.82 10.95
C LEU A 104 1.30 -6.34 11.36
N ALA A 105 1.42 -5.43 10.40
CA ALA A 105 1.45 -3.99 10.65
C ALA A 105 0.12 -3.50 11.25
N ASN A 106 -1.03 -3.88 10.67
CA ASN A 106 -2.35 -3.56 11.21
C ASN A 106 -2.55 -4.15 12.61
N THR A 107 -2.14 -5.40 12.82
CA THR A 107 -2.19 -6.03 14.15
C THR A 107 -1.36 -5.26 15.17
N LEU A 108 -0.14 -4.88 14.82
CA LEU A 108 0.77 -4.14 15.69
C LEU A 108 0.19 -2.76 16.07
N VAL A 109 -0.32 -2.02 15.09
CA VAL A 109 -0.91 -0.70 15.31
C VAL A 109 -2.05 -0.77 16.34
N HIS A 110 -2.98 -1.71 16.19
CA HIS A 110 -4.12 -1.88 17.10
C HIS A 110 -3.76 -2.55 18.44
N GLN A 111 -2.65 -3.29 18.51
CA GLN A 111 -2.13 -3.81 19.78
C GLN A 111 -1.48 -2.71 20.63
N LEU A 112 -0.83 -1.73 20.01
CA LEU A 112 -0.24 -0.60 20.71
C LEU A 112 -1.31 0.35 21.25
N ASP A 113 -2.30 0.71 20.44
CA ASP A 113 -3.49 1.42 20.87
C ASP A 113 -4.66 1.09 19.93
N LYS A 114 -5.79 0.66 20.50
CA LYS A 114 -7.02 0.32 19.77
C LYS A 114 -7.68 1.51 19.10
N SER A 115 -7.35 2.73 19.51
CA SER A 115 -7.86 3.97 18.90
C SER A 115 -7.09 4.40 17.66
N ASN A 116 -5.91 3.84 17.43
CA ASN A 116 -5.13 4.10 16.23
C ASN A 116 -5.87 3.64 14.97
N ILE A 117 -5.65 4.35 13.88
CA ILE A 117 -6.33 4.13 12.61
C ILE A 117 -5.34 3.72 11.54
N THR A 118 -5.71 2.74 10.71
CA THR A 118 -4.96 2.35 9.52
C THR A 118 -5.79 2.55 8.25
N ILE A 119 -5.17 3.20 7.26
CA ILE A 119 -5.82 3.55 6.00
C ILE A 119 -5.00 3.01 4.83
N ALA A 120 -5.60 2.17 3.99
CA ALA A 120 -4.98 1.71 2.76
C ALA A 120 -5.25 2.67 1.61
N GLU A 121 -4.22 3.16 0.93
CA GLU A 121 -4.40 3.71 -0.42
C GLU A 121 -4.34 2.55 -1.41
N ASP A 122 -5.47 2.20 -1.97
CA ASP A 122 -5.60 1.07 -2.88
C ASP A 122 -6.51 1.39 -4.07
N VAL A 123 -6.00 1.16 -5.27
CA VAL A 123 -6.74 1.35 -6.53
C VAL A 123 -7.30 0.05 -7.10
N SER A 124 -6.85 -1.11 -6.60
CA SER A 124 -7.31 -2.41 -7.11
C SER A 124 -8.75 -2.73 -6.72
N GLY A 125 -9.20 -2.23 -5.58
CA GLY A 125 -10.49 -2.61 -5.01
C GLY A 125 -10.49 -4.02 -4.41
N MET A 126 -9.34 -4.51 -3.94
CA MET A 126 -9.20 -5.85 -3.37
C MET A 126 -10.29 -6.14 -2.33
N PRO A 127 -11.14 -7.16 -2.55
CA PRO A 127 -12.12 -7.57 -1.58
C PRO A 127 -11.46 -8.03 -0.29
N GLY A 128 -11.97 -7.58 0.86
CA GLY A 128 -11.41 -7.97 2.15
C GLY A 128 -10.25 -7.13 2.64
N ILE A 129 -9.84 -6.06 1.96
CA ILE A 129 -8.75 -5.18 2.44
C ILE A 129 -9.06 -4.58 3.82
N CYS A 130 -10.33 -4.24 4.08
CA CYS A 130 -10.82 -3.75 5.37
C CYS A 130 -11.53 -4.84 6.19
N ALA A 131 -11.55 -6.10 5.75
CA ALA A 131 -12.11 -7.17 6.56
C ALA A 131 -11.13 -7.58 7.67
N PRO A 132 -11.64 -8.05 8.82
CA PRO A 132 -10.80 -8.57 9.91
C PRO A 132 -9.91 -9.72 9.45
N ILE A 133 -8.72 -9.80 10.04
CA ILE A 133 -7.70 -10.81 9.69
C ILE A 133 -8.20 -12.23 9.98
N GLU A 134 -8.97 -12.43 11.03
CA GLU A 134 -9.57 -13.72 11.39
C GLU A 134 -10.56 -14.26 10.35
N TYR A 135 -11.07 -13.40 9.47
CA TYR A 135 -11.92 -13.78 8.34
C TYR A 135 -11.17 -13.77 7.00
N GLY A 136 -9.83 -13.75 7.05
CA GLY A 136 -8.98 -13.75 5.86
C GLY A 136 -8.76 -12.39 5.22
N GLY A 137 -9.14 -11.30 5.89
CA GLY A 137 -8.89 -9.94 5.43
C GLY A 137 -7.48 -9.44 5.74
N ILE A 138 -7.17 -8.22 5.34
CA ILE A 138 -5.89 -7.54 5.61
C ILE A 138 -5.94 -6.72 6.90
N GLY A 139 -7.13 -6.32 7.34
CA GLY A 139 -7.35 -5.67 8.64
C GLY A 139 -7.15 -4.15 8.66
N PHE A 140 -7.22 -3.47 7.52
CA PHE A 140 -7.29 -2.01 7.51
C PHE A 140 -8.64 -1.50 8.01
N ASP A 141 -8.65 -0.36 8.70
CA ASP A 141 -9.90 0.28 9.12
C ASP A 141 -10.59 0.96 7.95
N TYR A 142 -9.81 1.59 7.06
CA TYR A 142 -10.33 2.34 5.92
C TYR A 142 -9.53 2.07 4.66
N ARG A 143 -10.17 2.32 3.53
CA ARG A 143 -9.57 2.34 2.21
C ARG A 143 -9.85 3.68 1.52
N LEU A 144 -8.82 4.31 0.95
CA LEU A 144 -8.97 5.46 0.07
C LEU A 144 -9.32 4.97 -1.34
N GLY A 145 -10.53 5.28 -1.78
CA GLY A 145 -10.95 5.05 -3.16
C GLY A 145 -10.43 6.16 -4.07
N MET A 146 -9.37 5.90 -4.82
CA MET A 146 -8.71 6.90 -5.66
C MET A 146 -9.55 7.36 -6.87
N GLY A 147 -10.57 6.60 -7.26
CA GLY A 147 -11.48 7.00 -8.34
C GLY A 147 -12.26 8.29 -8.06
N LEU A 148 -12.56 8.58 -6.80
CA LEU A 148 -13.30 9.79 -6.43
C LEU A 148 -12.48 11.08 -6.68
N PRO A 149 -11.24 11.25 -6.19
CA PRO A 149 -10.44 12.42 -6.52
C PRO A 149 -10.15 12.55 -8.02
N ASP A 150 -9.92 11.47 -8.74
CA ASP A 150 -9.70 11.51 -10.19
C ASP A 150 -10.95 12.02 -10.93
N PHE A 151 -12.12 11.58 -10.53
CA PHE A 151 -13.39 12.06 -11.06
C PHE A 151 -13.58 13.56 -10.79
N TRP A 152 -13.34 14.03 -9.57
CA TRP A 152 -13.41 15.44 -9.23
C TRP A 152 -12.42 16.29 -10.02
N ILE A 153 -11.17 15.84 -10.13
CA ILE A 153 -10.16 16.54 -10.94
C ILE A 153 -10.61 16.68 -12.39
N LYS A 154 -11.17 15.62 -12.96
CA LYS A 154 -11.69 15.63 -14.34
C LYS A 154 -12.82 16.64 -14.50
N ILE A 155 -13.82 16.62 -13.63
CA ILE A 155 -14.96 17.57 -13.71
C ILE A 155 -14.48 19.01 -13.56
N LEU A 156 -13.65 19.29 -12.55
CA LEU A 156 -13.14 20.65 -12.30
C LEU A 156 -12.27 21.19 -13.43
N LYS A 157 -11.61 20.32 -14.19
CA LYS A 157 -10.80 20.74 -15.35
C LYS A 157 -11.61 20.92 -16.63
N ASP A 158 -12.57 20.01 -16.87
CA ASP A 158 -13.17 19.83 -18.18
C ASP A 158 -14.59 20.39 -18.29
N GLN A 159 -15.25 20.70 -17.16
CA GLN A 159 -16.63 21.15 -17.14
C GLN A 159 -16.80 22.49 -16.42
N ARG A 160 -17.74 23.31 -16.87
CA ARG A 160 -18.19 24.49 -16.13
C ARG A 160 -19.17 24.08 -15.04
N GLU A 161 -19.27 24.85 -13.96
CA GLU A 161 -20.14 24.55 -12.82
C GLU A 161 -21.63 24.39 -13.23
N GLU A 162 -22.08 25.21 -14.21
CA GLU A 162 -23.44 25.14 -14.74
C GLU A 162 -23.76 23.86 -15.51
N ASP A 163 -22.73 23.14 -15.98
CA ASP A 163 -22.85 21.90 -16.77
C ASP A 163 -22.73 20.63 -15.89
N TRP A 164 -22.55 20.79 -14.58
CA TRP A 164 -22.37 19.62 -13.69
C TRP A 164 -23.65 18.82 -13.56
N ASN A 165 -23.56 17.55 -13.92
CA ASN A 165 -24.64 16.60 -13.70
C ASN A 165 -24.51 15.93 -12.33
N MET A 166 -25.27 16.39 -11.34
CA MET A 166 -25.21 15.87 -9.98
C MET A 166 -25.52 14.37 -9.87
N HIS A 167 -26.22 13.77 -10.87
CA HIS A 167 -26.46 12.34 -10.90
C HIS A 167 -25.14 11.55 -11.11
N GLU A 168 -24.22 12.05 -11.91
CA GLU A 168 -22.92 11.43 -12.17
C GLU A 168 -21.99 11.43 -10.94
N PHE A 169 -22.30 12.21 -9.91
CA PHE A 169 -21.54 12.23 -8.66
C PHE A 169 -21.88 11.07 -7.72
N PHE A 170 -23.00 10.39 -7.95
CA PHE A 170 -23.51 9.36 -7.03
C PHE A 170 -23.56 7.96 -7.65
N PHE A 171 -23.31 7.82 -8.94
CA PHE A 171 -23.37 6.57 -9.70
C PHE A 171 -22.22 6.47 -10.70
#